data_b7305e59d9412adce25e6a6ab875a5da
#
_entry.id   b7305e59d9412adce25e6a6ab875a5da
#
_cell.length_a   1.000
_cell.length_b   1.000
_cell.length_c   1.000
_cell.angle_alpha   90.00
_cell.angle_beta   90.00
_cell.angle_gamma   90.00
#
_symmetry.space_group_name_H-M   'P 1'
#
loop_
_entity.id
_entity.type
_entity.pdbx_description
1 polymer ?
#
loop_
_entity_poly.entity_id
_entity_poly.type
_entity_poly.pdbx_seq_one_letter_code
_entity_poly.pdbx_strand_id
1 'polypeptide(L)'
;MMNPLRDQMLVDLQLSGAKPNTQKSYLREVDNLAKYFNRSPEELGEAELKEYLLYLIKERHLSEGTFRFYVAALKFFYRTTLKREWMVEKIRHPRAKRKLPIVLDLSEVQSLFTVTPNLKHKAILMIPYSSGLRASETARLKITDIDSKRMTVRITQGKGGKDRYSILSQTTLELLREYWKKYHPQEWLFPGAKENDHLSTHSIQLLFYKAKKQAGITKPASVHTLRHSFATHLMEAGTSLHHVQLLLGHRSPTTTTVYLHVSRLNLAQVTSPLDKAVRQVS
;
A
#
# COMPACT_ATOMS: atom_id res chain seq x y z
N MET A 1 1.04 -25.21 23.37
CA MET A 1 2.30 -24.97 24.13
C MET A 1 3.01 -23.79 23.48
N MET A 2 3.37 -22.76 24.25
CA MET A 2 4.21 -21.67 23.75
C MET A 2 5.58 -22.28 23.38
N ASN A 3 5.97 -22.09 22.11
CA ASN A 3 7.28 -22.61 21.65
C ASN A 3 8.35 -21.55 22.06
N PRO A 4 9.34 -21.91 22.91
CA PRO A 4 10.36 -20.98 23.39
C PRO A 4 11.07 -20.20 22.27
N LEU A 5 11.33 -20.86 21.14
CA LEU A 5 11.95 -20.24 19.98
C LEU A 5 11.09 -19.17 19.32
N ARG A 6 9.77 -19.37 19.31
CA ARG A 6 8.83 -18.40 18.77
C ARG A 6 8.80 -17.13 19.61
N ASP A 7 8.84 -17.30 20.93
CA ASP A 7 8.86 -16.17 21.87
C ASP A 7 10.19 -15.42 21.80
N GLN A 8 11.31 -16.15 21.70
CA GLN A 8 12.63 -15.55 21.48
C GLN A 8 12.67 -14.76 20.17
N MET A 9 12.18 -15.33 19.06
CA MET A 9 12.09 -14.61 17.77
C MET A 9 11.22 -13.34 17.88
N LEU A 10 10.12 -13.40 18.64
CA LEU A 10 9.28 -12.22 18.88
C LEU A 10 10.05 -11.11 19.59
N VAL A 11 10.81 -11.44 20.63
CA VAL A 11 11.67 -10.49 21.33
C VAL A 11 12.73 -9.90 20.39
N ASP A 12 13.41 -10.73 19.59
CA ASP A 12 14.41 -10.27 18.61
C ASP A 12 13.80 -9.33 17.58
N LEU A 13 12.58 -9.62 17.10
CA LEU A 13 11.85 -8.75 16.19
C LEU A 13 11.46 -7.42 16.82
N GLN A 14 11.08 -7.42 18.10
CA GLN A 14 10.79 -6.20 18.84
C GLN A 14 12.05 -5.34 19.00
N LEU A 15 13.16 -5.94 19.43
CA LEU A 15 14.44 -5.25 19.56
C LEU A 15 14.97 -4.70 18.25
N SER A 16 14.68 -5.37 17.12
CA SER A 16 15.02 -4.85 15.78
C SER A 16 14.12 -3.69 15.31
N GLY A 17 13.13 -3.26 16.09
CA GLY A 17 12.16 -2.24 15.71
C GLY A 17 11.15 -2.68 14.66
N ALA A 18 10.97 -3.99 14.46
CA ALA A 18 9.99 -4.50 13.49
C ALA A 18 8.56 -4.14 13.90
N LYS A 19 7.75 -3.67 12.93
CA LYS A 19 6.34 -3.32 13.19
C LYS A 19 5.49 -4.56 13.51
N PRO A 20 4.41 -4.43 14.32
CA PRO A 20 3.58 -5.56 14.74
C PRO A 20 3.12 -6.47 13.60
N ASN A 21 2.75 -5.91 12.45
CA ASN A 21 2.36 -6.70 11.29
C ASN A 21 3.53 -7.50 10.68
N THR A 22 4.74 -6.94 10.70
CA THR A 22 5.96 -7.65 10.26
C THR A 22 6.28 -8.78 11.22
N GLN A 23 6.18 -8.52 12.54
CA GLN A 23 6.39 -9.54 13.58
C GLN A 23 5.45 -10.73 13.35
N LYS A 24 4.13 -10.48 13.26
CA LYS A 24 3.12 -11.53 13.00
C LYS A 24 3.41 -12.30 11.73
N SER A 25 3.79 -11.61 10.67
CA SER A 25 4.04 -12.25 9.38
C SER A 25 5.31 -13.08 9.39
N TYR A 26 6.40 -12.60 10.01
CA TYR A 26 7.65 -13.36 10.10
C TYR A 26 7.49 -14.62 10.96
N LEU A 27 6.84 -14.50 12.12
CA LEU A 27 6.53 -15.66 12.97
C LEU A 27 5.71 -16.70 12.20
N ARG A 28 4.67 -16.28 11.48
CA ARG A 28 3.85 -17.19 10.68
C ARG A 28 4.66 -17.95 9.63
N GLU A 29 5.65 -17.31 9.01
CA GLU A 29 6.45 -17.97 7.96
C GLU A 29 7.41 -19.02 8.56
N VAL A 30 7.93 -18.80 9.78
CA VAL A 30 8.69 -19.82 10.50
C VAL A 30 7.78 -20.97 10.97
N ASP A 31 6.56 -20.65 11.44
CA ASP A 31 5.54 -21.65 11.75
C ASP A 31 5.18 -22.51 10.50
N ASN A 32 5.11 -21.90 9.31
CA ASN A 32 4.86 -22.62 8.06
C ASN A 32 6.00 -23.57 7.69
N LEU A 33 7.25 -23.16 7.90
CA LEU A 33 8.43 -24.03 7.72
C LEU A 33 8.38 -25.25 8.65
N ALA A 34 8.09 -25.01 9.94
CA ALA A 34 7.95 -26.08 10.94
C ALA A 34 6.85 -27.08 10.56
N LYS A 35 5.70 -26.57 10.10
CA LYS A 35 4.57 -27.40 9.64
C LYS A 35 4.90 -28.23 8.40
N TYR A 36 5.67 -27.68 7.48
CA TYR A 36 6.02 -28.38 6.23
C TYR A 36 6.83 -29.65 6.50
N PHE A 37 7.80 -29.57 7.43
CA PHE A 37 8.60 -30.72 7.81
C PHE A 37 8.06 -31.50 9.02
N ASN A 38 7.03 -31.01 9.69
CA ASN A 38 6.53 -31.52 10.98
C ASN A 38 7.67 -31.70 12.02
N ARG A 39 8.63 -30.77 12.01
CA ARG A 39 9.83 -30.75 12.86
C ARG A 39 10.10 -29.35 13.37
N SER A 40 10.86 -29.26 14.48
CA SER A 40 11.32 -27.93 14.96
C SER A 40 12.27 -27.28 13.94
N PRO A 41 12.10 -25.95 13.64
CA PRO A 41 12.97 -25.27 12.68
C PRO A 41 14.46 -25.27 13.08
N GLU A 42 14.78 -25.43 14.36
CA GLU A 42 16.16 -25.55 14.83
C GLU A 42 16.85 -26.86 14.46
N GLU A 43 16.06 -27.91 14.19
CA GLU A 43 16.54 -29.24 13.76
C GLU A 43 16.79 -29.33 12.26
N LEU A 44 16.37 -28.30 11.51
CA LEU A 44 16.48 -28.26 10.05
C LEU A 44 17.85 -27.75 9.63
N GLY A 45 18.39 -28.36 8.58
CA GLY A 45 19.65 -27.99 7.97
C GLY A 45 19.51 -27.18 6.68
N GLU A 46 20.65 -26.94 6.00
CA GLU A 46 20.70 -26.19 4.74
C GLU A 46 19.93 -26.92 3.62
N ALA A 47 19.95 -28.26 3.62
CA ALA A 47 19.27 -29.06 2.61
C ALA A 47 17.75 -28.90 2.69
N GLU A 48 17.19 -29.04 3.89
CA GLU A 48 15.74 -28.86 4.12
C GLU A 48 15.31 -27.43 3.82
N LEU A 49 16.13 -26.44 4.18
CA LEU A 49 15.82 -25.05 3.86
C LEU A 49 15.76 -24.80 2.35
N LYS A 50 16.67 -25.38 1.57
CA LYS A 50 16.64 -25.33 0.10
C LYS A 50 15.42 -26.05 -0.47
N GLU A 51 15.10 -27.21 0.06
CA GLU A 51 13.90 -27.98 -0.33
C GLU A 51 12.64 -27.15 -0.12
N TYR A 52 12.45 -26.56 1.05
CA TYR A 52 11.32 -25.70 1.35
C TYR A 52 11.23 -24.48 0.41
N LEU A 53 12.34 -23.83 0.13
CA LEU A 53 12.37 -22.70 -0.80
C LEU A 53 12.01 -23.12 -2.23
N LEU A 54 12.44 -24.31 -2.68
CA LEU A 54 12.03 -24.87 -3.97
C LEU A 54 10.54 -25.22 -4.00
N TYR A 55 9.99 -25.79 -2.94
CA TYR A 55 8.56 -26.01 -2.78
C TYR A 55 7.76 -24.71 -2.92
N LEU A 56 8.19 -23.62 -2.26
CA LEU A 56 7.53 -22.32 -2.35
C LEU A 56 7.49 -21.77 -3.78
N ILE A 57 8.54 -22.03 -4.57
CA ILE A 57 8.63 -21.60 -5.97
C ILE A 57 7.82 -22.51 -6.89
N LYS A 58 8.07 -23.83 -6.83
CA LYS A 58 7.59 -24.78 -7.82
C LYS A 58 6.15 -25.23 -7.60
N GLU A 59 5.74 -25.43 -6.33
CA GLU A 59 4.42 -25.94 -5.99
C GLU A 59 3.46 -24.85 -5.52
N ARG A 60 3.93 -23.93 -4.67
CA ARG A 60 3.11 -22.81 -4.19
C ARG A 60 3.04 -21.64 -5.17
N HIS A 61 3.85 -21.65 -6.23
CA HIS A 61 3.88 -20.61 -7.28
C HIS A 61 3.88 -19.18 -6.73
N LEU A 62 4.62 -18.93 -5.65
CA LEU A 62 4.63 -17.64 -4.99
C LEU A 62 5.16 -16.55 -5.93
N SER A 63 4.55 -15.38 -5.87
CA SER A 63 5.10 -14.21 -6.56
C SER A 63 6.50 -13.88 -6.03
N GLU A 64 7.36 -13.30 -6.88
CA GLU A 64 8.73 -12.91 -6.49
C GLU A 64 8.75 -12.02 -5.22
N GLY A 65 7.78 -11.11 -5.09
CA GLY A 65 7.66 -10.24 -3.90
C GLY A 65 7.35 -11.04 -2.64
N THR A 66 6.42 -11.98 -2.73
CA THR A 66 6.05 -12.86 -1.62
C THR A 66 7.22 -13.78 -1.25
N PHE A 67 7.87 -14.38 -2.23
CA PHE A 67 9.04 -15.24 -2.02
C PHE A 67 10.17 -14.48 -1.32
N ARG A 68 10.48 -13.24 -1.75
CA ARG A 68 11.47 -12.40 -1.06
C ARG A 68 11.13 -12.14 0.41
N PHE A 69 9.85 -11.98 0.71
CA PHE A 69 9.40 -11.80 2.08
C PHE A 69 9.63 -13.05 2.92
N TYR A 70 9.33 -14.25 2.39
CA TYR A 70 9.63 -15.52 3.04
C TYR A 70 11.13 -15.69 3.31
N VAL A 71 11.95 -15.46 2.29
CA VAL A 71 13.41 -15.50 2.46
C VAL A 71 13.89 -14.54 3.53
N ALA A 72 13.33 -13.32 3.60
CA ALA A 72 13.72 -12.35 4.62
C ALA A 72 13.34 -12.81 6.05
N ALA A 73 12.15 -13.42 6.22
CA ALA A 73 11.72 -13.96 7.50
C ALA A 73 12.62 -15.12 7.98
N LEU A 74 12.94 -16.05 7.07
CA LEU A 74 13.82 -17.18 7.38
C LEU A 74 15.25 -16.71 7.66
N LYS A 75 15.77 -15.75 6.87
CA LYS A 75 17.08 -15.14 7.16
C LYS A 75 17.14 -14.49 8.52
N PHE A 76 16.09 -13.75 8.90
CA PHE A 76 16.01 -13.15 10.23
C PHE A 76 16.06 -14.22 11.32
N PHE A 77 15.25 -15.27 11.20
CA PHE A 77 15.19 -16.35 12.17
C PHE A 77 16.54 -17.07 12.35
N TYR A 78 17.11 -17.57 11.25
CA TYR A 78 18.37 -18.33 11.33
C TYR A 78 19.56 -17.45 11.71
N ARG A 79 19.65 -16.21 11.24
CA ARG A 79 20.74 -15.28 11.54
C ARG A 79 20.63 -14.70 12.96
N THR A 80 19.47 -14.18 13.30
CA THR A 80 19.31 -13.38 14.53
C THR A 80 18.91 -14.24 15.71
N THR A 81 17.91 -15.09 15.55
CA THR A 81 17.38 -15.89 16.65
C THR A 81 18.24 -17.15 16.92
N LEU A 82 18.57 -17.91 15.89
CA LEU A 82 19.38 -19.13 16.05
C LEU A 82 20.90 -18.92 15.97
N LYS A 83 21.37 -17.72 15.56
CA LYS A 83 22.79 -17.40 15.35
C LYS A 83 23.50 -18.33 14.35
N ARG A 84 22.75 -18.84 13.36
CA ARG A 84 23.24 -19.76 12.32
C ARG A 84 23.31 -19.05 10.96
N GLU A 85 24.15 -18.02 10.83
CA GLU A 85 24.24 -17.18 9.64
C GLU A 85 24.63 -17.95 8.37
N TRP A 86 25.50 -18.95 8.50
CA TRP A 86 25.98 -19.81 7.41
C TRP A 86 24.86 -20.53 6.65
N MET A 87 23.74 -20.85 7.31
CA MET A 87 22.59 -21.53 6.68
C MET A 87 21.90 -20.69 5.61
N VAL A 88 21.95 -19.38 5.77
CA VAL A 88 21.17 -18.44 4.93
C VAL A 88 22.03 -17.51 4.08
N GLU A 89 23.35 -17.59 4.22
CA GLU A 89 24.31 -16.74 3.51
C GLU A 89 24.20 -16.91 1.99
N LYS A 90 24.13 -18.14 1.52
CA LYS A 90 24.04 -18.48 0.09
C LYS A 90 22.67 -18.26 -0.53
N ILE A 91 21.61 -18.00 0.27
CA ILE A 91 20.27 -17.75 -0.25
C ILE A 91 20.22 -16.36 -0.89
N ARG A 92 20.16 -16.32 -2.21
CA ARG A 92 20.04 -15.07 -2.96
C ARG A 92 18.60 -14.61 -2.98
N HIS A 93 18.37 -13.31 -2.78
CA HIS A 93 17.08 -12.71 -3.07
C HIS A 93 16.87 -12.63 -4.58
N PRO A 94 15.76 -13.15 -5.14
CA PRO A 94 15.47 -12.96 -6.54
C PRO A 94 15.35 -11.47 -6.86
N ARG A 95 15.82 -11.06 -8.03
CA ARG A 95 15.64 -9.69 -8.52
C ARG A 95 14.16 -9.50 -8.85
N ALA A 96 13.47 -8.65 -8.11
CA ALA A 96 12.07 -8.36 -8.40
C ALA A 96 11.93 -7.62 -9.73
N LYS A 97 11.22 -8.22 -10.68
CA LYS A 97 10.76 -7.51 -11.87
C LYS A 97 9.71 -6.48 -11.44
N ARG A 98 10.00 -5.20 -11.67
CA ARG A 98 9.01 -4.14 -11.38
C ARG A 98 7.91 -4.21 -12.42
N LYS A 99 6.71 -4.59 -11.99
CA LYS A 99 5.50 -4.46 -12.82
C LYS A 99 5.05 -3.00 -12.79
N LEU A 100 4.63 -2.49 -13.94
CA LEU A 100 3.99 -1.17 -14.00
C LEU A 100 2.69 -1.19 -13.19
N PRO A 101 2.38 -0.11 -12.47
CA PRO A 101 1.13 -0.03 -11.73
C PRO A 101 -0.06 -0.03 -12.71
N ILE A 102 -1.14 -0.67 -12.27
CA ILE A 102 -2.42 -0.61 -12.96
C ILE A 102 -3.04 0.75 -12.64
N VAL A 103 -3.56 1.40 -13.67
CA VAL A 103 -4.26 2.68 -13.58
C VAL A 103 -5.68 2.49 -14.11
N LEU A 104 -6.66 3.01 -13.39
CA LEU A 104 -8.04 3.14 -13.85
C LEU A 104 -8.17 4.43 -14.64
N ASP A 105 -8.88 4.39 -15.75
CA ASP A 105 -9.23 5.59 -16.51
C ASP A 105 -10.24 6.44 -15.72
N LEU A 106 -10.38 7.71 -16.09
CA LEU A 106 -11.33 8.63 -15.41
C LEU A 106 -12.76 8.09 -15.46
N SER A 107 -13.19 7.50 -16.58
CA SER A 107 -14.51 6.89 -16.73
C SER A 107 -14.72 5.68 -15.81
N GLU A 108 -13.69 4.82 -15.63
CA GLU A 108 -13.75 3.70 -14.71
C GLU A 108 -13.86 4.16 -13.25
N VAL A 109 -13.11 5.22 -12.89
CA VAL A 109 -13.18 5.83 -11.55
C VAL A 109 -14.57 6.44 -11.30
N GLN A 110 -15.14 7.15 -12.28
CA GLN A 110 -16.47 7.70 -12.18
C GLN A 110 -17.53 6.60 -12.04
N SER A 111 -17.45 5.55 -12.85
CA SER A 111 -18.34 4.38 -12.76
C SER A 111 -18.29 3.74 -11.39
N LEU A 112 -17.09 3.59 -10.80
CA LEU A 112 -16.91 3.04 -9.44
C LEU A 112 -17.68 3.85 -8.38
N PHE A 113 -17.66 5.18 -8.48
CA PHE A 113 -18.38 6.06 -7.55
C PHE A 113 -19.89 6.07 -7.81
N THR A 114 -20.31 5.97 -9.06
CA THR A 114 -21.74 5.95 -9.46
C THR A 114 -22.44 4.71 -8.92
N VAL A 115 -21.82 3.54 -9.02
CA VAL A 115 -22.40 2.28 -8.52
C VAL A 115 -22.34 2.16 -6.98
N THR A 116 -21.82 3.16 -6.29
CA THR A 116 -21.70 3.18 -4.82
C THR A 116 -22.62 4.26 -4.23
N PRO A 117 -23.93 4.01 -4.06
CA PRO A 117 -24.88 5.04 -3.62
C PRO A 117 -24.77 5.37 -2.12
N ASN A 118 -24.26 4.45 -1.30
CA ASN A 118 -24.09 4.69 0.12
C ASN A 118 -23.01 5.76 0.38
N LEU A 119 -23.35 6.85 1.07
CA LEU A 119 -22.46 8.00 1.30
C LEU A 119 -21.17 7.60 2.02
N LYS A 120 -21.24 6.77 3.07
CA LYS A 120 -20.06 6.27 3.78
C LYS A 120 -19.13 5.50 2.83
N HIS A 121 -19.70 4.57 2.07
CA HIS A 121 -18.94 3.73 1.14
C HIS A 121 -18.31 4.55 0.02
N LYS A 122 -19.07 5.49 -0.55
CA LYS A 122 -18.57 6.38 -1.60
C LYS A 122 -17.41 7.24 -1.08
N ALA A 123 -17.54 7.84 0.10
CA ALA A 123 -16.48 8.63 0.73
C ALA A 123 -15.20 7.79 0.97
N ILE A 124 -15.33 6.55 1.46
CA ILE A 124 -14.22 5.63 1.67
C ILE A 124 -13.46 5.36 0.35
N LEU A 125 -14.15 5.26 -0.78
CA LEU A 125 -13.50 5.02 -2.08
C LEU A 125 -12.99 6.31 -2.72
N MET A 126 -13.63 7.46 -2.49
CA MET A 126 -13.20 8.74 -3.06
C MET A 126 -11.90 9.25 -2.45
N ILE A 127 -11.69 9.12 -1.15
CA ILE A 127 -10.49 9.63 -0.47
C ILE A 127 -9.18 9.05 -1.03
N PRO A 128 -9.01 7.73 -1.23
CA PRO A 128 -7.80 7.19 -1.86
C PRO A 128 -7.51 7.76 -3.25
N TYR A 129 -8.55 8.09 -4.00
CA TYR A 129 -8.41 8.66 -5.33
C TYR A 129 -8.21 10.19 -5.30
N SER A 130 -8.96 10.93 -4.49
CA SER A 130 -8.92 12.40 -4.49
C SER A 130 -7.74 12.99 -3.71
N SER A 131 -7.21 12.22 -2.76
CA SER A 131 -6.12 12.67 -1.87
C SER A 131 -4.93 11.71 -1.85
N GLY A 132 -4.94 10.64 -2.63
CA GLY A 132 -3.85 9.70 -2.77
C GLY A 132 -3.53 8.90 -1.50
N LEU A 133 -4.49 8.67 -0.61
CA LEU A 133 -4.28 7.95 0.64
C LEU A 133 -4.16 6.43 0.42
N ARG A 134 -3.42 5.78 1.32
CA ARG A 134 -3.43 4.30 1.41
C ARG A 134 -4.69 3.83 2.12
N ALA A 135 -5.11 2.58 1.88
CA ALA A 135 -6.26 1.99 2.58
C ALA A 135 -6.13 2.09 4.12
N SER A 136 -4.93 1.86 4.66
CA SER A 136 -4.68 1.98 6.10
C SER A 136 -4.69 3.42 6.61
N GLU A 137 -4.34 4.39 5.78
CA GLU A 137 -4.42 5.82 6.09
C GLU A 137 -5.88 6.27 6.04
N THR A 138 -6.63 5.85 5.01
CA THR A 138 -8.08 6.11 4.91
C THR A 138 -8.86 5.54 6.10
N ALA A 139 -8.51 4.31 6.51
CA ALA A 139 -9.17 3.65 7.64
C ALA A 139 -9.01 4.43 8.96
N ARG A 140 -7.84 5.07 9.16
CA ARG A 140 -7.48 5.77 10.40
C ARG A 140 -7.69 7.27 10.35
N LEU A 141 -8.36 7.80 9.33
CA LEU A 141 -8.68 9.21 9.28
C LEU A 141 -9.60 9.60 10.44
N LYS A 142 -9.24 10.68 11.11
CA LYS A 142 -10.10 11.35 12.08
C LYS A 142 -10.82 12.51 11.43
N ILE A 143 -11.92 12.95 12.03
CA ILE A 143 -12.65 14.11 11.56
C ILE A 143 -11.75 15.36 11.61
N THR A 144 -10.92 15.46 12.64
CA THR A 144 -9.97 16.57 12.84
C THR A 144 -8.82 16.60 11.83
N ASP A 145 -8.67 15.54 10.99
CA ASP A 145 -7.66 15.51 9.94
C ASP A 145 -8.14 16.22 8.65
N ILE A 146 -9.42 16.59 8.58
CA ILE A 146 -9.99 17.29 7.43
C ILE A 146 -9.97 18.81 7.68
N ASP A 147 -9.11 19.53 6.95
CA ASP A 147 -9.07 20.98 6.98
C ASP A 147 -9.82 21.56 5.76
N SER A 148 -11.07 21.92 5.99
CA SER A 148 -11.93 22.50 4.94
C SER A 148 -11.58 23.94 4.57
N LYS A 149 -10.83 24.68 5.40
CA LYS A 149 -10.39 26.04 5.10
C LYS A 149 -9.17 26.03 4.17
N ARG A 150 -8.22 25.14 4.45
CA ARG A 150 -7.00 24.97 3.64
C ARG A 150 -7.15 23.97 2.49
N MET A 151 -8.29 23.29 2.42
CA MET A 151 -8.53 22.20 1.46
C MET A 151 -7.47 21.12 1.50
N THR A 152 -7.13 20.66 2.71
CA THR A 152 -6.10 19.63 2.95
C THR A 152 -6.59 18.51 3.86
N VAL A 153 -5.96 17.36 3.71
CA VAL A 153 -6.11 16.19 4.58
C VAL A 153 -4.78 15.94 5.27
N ARG A 154 -4.77 15.92 6.62
CA ARG A 154 -3.61 15.54 7.41
C ARG A 154 -3.54 14.02 7.52
N ILE A 155 -2.40 13.45 7.24
CA ILE A 155 -2.13 12.03 7.38
C ILE A 155 -1.10 11.85 8.49
N THR A 156 -1.57 11.39 9.64
CA THR A 156 -0.73 11.10 10.81
C THR A 156 -0.15 9.68 10.72
N GLN A 157 1.06 9.49 11.23
CA GLN A 157 1.75 8.19 11.28
C GLN A 157 1.77 7.42 9.94
N GLY A 158 2.01 8.12 8.85
CA GLY A 158 2.19 7.52 7.53
C GLY A 158 3.29 6.45 7.53
N LYS A 159 3.58 5.85 6.36
CA LYS A 159 4.65 4.84 6.24
C LYS A 159 5.98 5.40 6.74
N GLY A 160 6.45 4.91 7.91
CA GLY A 160 7.68 5.35 8.57
C GLY A 160 7.46 6.42 9.66
N GLY A 161 6.24 6.63 10.15
CA GLY A 161 5.94 7.49 11.30
C GLY A 161 6.00 9.00 11.03
N LYS A 162 6.08 9.45 9.77
CA LYS A 162 6.08 10.87 9.42
C LYS A 162 4.67 11.32 9.01
N ASP A 163 4.27 12.46 9.51
CA ASP A 163 3.06 13.15 9.11
C ASP A 163 3.26 13.84 7.76
N ARG A 164 2.18 13.96 7.02
CA ARG A 164 2.13 14.75 5.78
C ARG A 164 0.74 15.32 5.55
N TYR A 165 0.67 16.29 4.67
CA TYR A 165 -0.59 16.82 4.15
C TYR A 165 -0.80 16.36 2.70
N SER A 166 -2.06 16.17 2.32
CA SER A 166 -2.46 15.98 0.93
C SER A 166 -3.63 16.89 0.60
N ILE A 167 -3.95 17.01 -0.69
CA ILE A 167 -5.05 17.83 -1.16
C ILE A 167 -6.40 17.19 -0.81
N LEU A 168 -7.39 18.03 -0.56
CA LEU A 168 -8.80 17.68 -0.41
C LEU A 168 -9.57 18.27 -1.60
N SER A 169 -10.25 17.46 -2.41
CA SER A 169 -11.07 18.00 -3.49
C SER A 169 -12.39 18.57 -2.95
N GLN A 170 -12.91 19.60 -3.60
CA GLN A 170 -14.20 20.21 -3.27
C GLN A 170 -15.33 19.18 -3.28
N THR A 171 -15.40 18.35 -4.31
CA THR A 171 -16.40 17.28 -4.44
C THR A 171 -16.33 16.27 -3.27
N THR A 172 -15.11 15.92 -2.82
CA THR A 172 -14.95 15.04 -1.67
C THR A 172 -15.40 15.71 -0.38
N LEU A 173 -15.09 16.99 -0.19
CA LEU A 173 -15.52 17.75 0.98
C LEU A 173 -17.04 17.84 1.07
N GLU A 174 -17.72 18.11 -0.03
CA GLU A 174 -19.18 18.16 -0.09
C GLU A 174 -19.81 16.82 0.29
N LEU A 175 -19.32 15.72 -0.28
CA LEU A 175 -19.76 14.37 0.09
C LEU A 175 -19.48 14.06 1.56
N LEU A 176 -18.34 14.47 2.11
CA LEU A 176 -18.03 14.29 3.54
C LEU A 176 -18.96 15.09 4.44
N ARG A 177 -19.39 16.29 4.03
CA ARG A 177 -20.37 17.10 4.76
C ARG A 177 -21.75 16.42 4.78
N GLU A 178 -22.22 15.88 3.65
CA GLU A 178 -23.45 15.11 3.58
C GLU A 178 -23.37 13.83 4.44
N TYR A 179 -22.24 13.13 4.34
CA TYR A 179 -21.97 11.95 5.16
C TYR A 179 -22.00 12.30 6.65
N TRP A 180 -21.34 13.37 7.06
CA TRP A 180 -21.30 13.82 8.46
C TRP A 180 -22.69 14.20 8.97
N LYS A 181 -23.48 14.96 8.20
CA LYS A 181 -24.86 15.33 8.54
C LYS A 181 -25.76 14.11 8.78
N LYS A 182 -25.50 13.00 8.07
CA LYS A 182 -26.33 11.79 8.17
C LYS A 182 -25.89 10.85 9.28
N TYR A 183 -24.61 10.71 9.52
CA TYR A 183 -24.05 9.64 10.37
C TYR A 183 -23.40 10.15 11.65
N HIS A 184 -23.09 11.43 11.78
CA HIS A 184 -22.49 12.10 12.94
C HIS A 184 -21.33 11.32 13.57
N PRO A 185 -20.30 10.89 12.80
CA PRO A 185 -19.15 10.22 13.38
C PRO A 185 -18.49 11.12 14.43
N GLN A 186 -17.91 10.53 15.49
CA GLN A 186 -17.37 11.30 16.61
C GLN A 186 -15.86 11.53 16.50
N GLU A 187 -15.07 10.50 16.52
CA GLU A 187 -13.60 10.56 16.47
C GLU A 187 -13.09 10.15 15.07
N TRP A 188 -13.37 8.91 14.70
CA TRP A 188 -12.93 8.37 13.41
C TRP A 188 -13.86 8.82 12.30
N LEU A 189 -13.30 9.32 11.21
CA LEU A 189 -14.10 9.69 10.04
C LEU A 189 -14.93 8.50 9.54
N PHE A 190 -14.34 7.29 9.60
CA PHE A 190 -15.01 6.03 9.24
C PHE A 190 -14.96 5.06 10.42
N PRO A 191 -15.96 5.09 11.31
CA PRO A 191 -16.04 4.17 12.45
C PRO A 191 -16.13 2.71 11.99
N GLY A 192 -15.48 1.82 12.75
CA GLY A 192 -15.55 0.37 12.62
C GLY A 192 -16.86 -0.22 13.18
N ALA A 193 -16.89 -1.55 13.31
CA ALA A 193 -18.00 -2.26 13.92
C ALA A 193 -17.94 -2.27 15.45
N LYS A 194 -16.72 -2.15 16.01
CA LYS A 194 -16.53 -2.05 17.47
C LYS A 194 -16.55 -0.60 17.88
N GLU A 195 -17.08 -0.34 19.06
CA GLU A 195 -17.06 0.97 19.66
C GLU A 195 -15.63 1.49 19.79
N ASN A 196 -15.43 2.76 19.50
CA ASN A 196 -14.13 3.45 19.53
C ASN A 196 -13.04 2.89 18.60
N ASP A 197 -13.39 2.03 17.63
CA ASP A 197 -12.43 1.51 16.65
C ASP A 197 -12.70 2.10 15.26
N HIS A 198 -11.64 2.16 14.46
CA HIS A 198 -11.73 2.60 13.07
C HIS A 198 -12.08 1.45 12.13
N LEU A 199 -12.53 1.78 10.93
CA LEU A 199 -12.80 0.81 9.87
C LEU A 199 -11.56 -0.06 9.57
N SER A 200 -11.77 -1.37 9.35
CA SER A 200 -10.66 -2.24 8.97
C SER A 200 -10.23 -2.03 7.51
N THR A 201 -8.94 -2.18 7.23
CA THR A 201 -8.44 -2.17 5.84
C THR A 201 -9.05 -3.28 4.99
N HIS A 202 -9.40 -4.41 5.60
CA HIS A 202 -10.08 -5.51 4.94
C HIS A 202 -11.47 -5.10 4.47
N SER A 203 -12.24 -4.40 5.30
CA SER A 203 -13.56 -3.86 4.93
C SER A 203 -13.48 -2.92 3.73
N ILE A 204 -12.44 -2.06 3.68
CA ILE A 204 -12.21 -1.17 2.54
C ILE A 204 -11.92 -1.97 1.26
N GLN A 205 -11.12 -3.04 1.38
CA GLN A 205 -10.82 -3.92 0.24
C GLN A 205 -12.07 -4.62 -0.28
N LEU A 206 -12.88 -5.20 0.62
CA LEU A 206 -14.14 -5.86 0.24
C LEU A 206 -15.11 -4.88 -0.44
N LEU A 207 -15.21 -3.67 0.10
CA LEU A 207 -16.02 -2.60 -0.49
C LEU A 207 -15.56 -2.26 -1.91
N PHE A 208 -14.25 -2.09 -2.11
CA PHE A 208 -13.69 -1.82 -3.43
C PHE A 208 -13.97 -2.95 -4.41
N TYR A 209 -13.77 -4.20 -4.03
CA TYR A 209 -14.02 -5.35 -4.92
C TYR A 209 -15.50 -5.47 -5.29
N LYS A 210 -16.42 -5.20 -4.35
CA LYS A 210 -17.86 -5.15 -4.64
C LYS A 210 -18.17 -4.06 -5.66
N ALA A 211 -17.72 -2.84 -5.42
CA ALA A 211 -17.93 -1.71 -6.32
C ALA A 211 -17.30 -1.94 -7.70
N LYS A 212 -16.05 -2.47 -7.74
CA LYS A 212 -15.35 -2.84 -8.97
C LYS A 212 -16.17 -3.83 -9.82
N LYS A 213 -16.72 -4.88 -9.18
CA LYS A 213 -17.56 -5.87 -9.87
C LYS A 213 -18.84 -5.23 -10.43
N GLN A 214 -19.49 -4.37 -9.65
CA GLN A 214 -20.71 -3.67 -10.06
C GLN A 214 -20.44 -2.66 -11.19
N ALA A 215 -19.26 -2.03 -11.21
CA ALA A 215 -18.85 -1.11 -12.26
C ALA A 215 -18.36 -1.80 -13.55
N GLY A 216 -18.33 -3.15 -13.59
CA GLY A 216 -17.85 -3.91 -14.75
C GLY A 216 -16.34 -3.77 -15.03
N ILE A 217 -15.54 -3.33 -14.05
CA ILE A 217 -14.10 -3.12 -14.23
C ILE A 217 -13.38 -4.47 -14.21
N THR A 218 -12.83 -4.87 -15.37
CA THR A 218 -12.12 -6.14 -15.56
C THR A 218 -10.64 -6.09 -15.16
N LYS A 219 -10.02 -4.89 -15.17
CA LYS A 219 -8.61 -4.70 -14.77
C LYS A 219 -8.34 -5.32 -13.41
N PRO A 220 -7.16 -5.95 -13.16
CA PRO A 220 -6.80 -6.52 -11.85
C PRO A 220 -6.45 -5.43 -10.83
N ALA A 221 -7.42 -4.53 -10.60
CA ALA A 221 -7.31 -3.37 -9.72
C ALA A 221 -7.62 -3.72 -8.26
N SER A 222 -7.03 -2.96 -7.35
CA SER A 222 -7.25 -2.99 -5.90
C SER A 222 -7.47 -1.57 -5.37
N VAL A 223 -7.77 -1.42 -4.07
CA VAL A 223 -7.85 -0.08 -3.44
C VAL A 223 -6.59 0.75 -3.70
N HIS A 224 -5.43 0.11 -3.74
CA HIS A 224 -4.16 0.80 -4.00
C HIS A 224 -4.08 1.37 -5.42
N THR A 225 -4.83 0.79 -6.36
CA THR A 225 -4.96 1.30 -7.72
C THR A 225 -5.59 2.68 -7.77
N LEU A 226 -6.53 3.02 -6.86
CA LEU A 226 -7.10 4.36 -6.77
C LEU A 226 -6.01 5.42 -6.49
N ARG A 227 -5.09 5.11 -5.59
CA ARG A 227 -3.94 5.97 -5.30
C ARG A 227 -2.96 6.02 -6.48
N HIS A 228 -2.75 4.92 -7.20
CA HIS A 228 -1.94 4.94 -8.41
C HIS A 228 -2.57 5.81 -9.50
N SER A 229 -3.88 5.69 -9.70
CA SER A 229 -4.64 6.51 -10.65
C SER A 229 -4.59 8.00 -10.27
N PHE A 230 -4.74 8.35 -8.98
CA PHE A 230 -4.53 9.71 -8.50
C PHE A 230 -3.17 10.27 -8.91
N ALA A 231 -2.09 9.52 -8.65
CA ALA A 231 -0.74 9.96 -8.96
C ALA A 231 -0.52 10.14 -10.47
N THR A 232 -1.00 9.18 -11.26
CA THR A 232 -0.86 9.22 -12.72
C THR A 232 -1.66 10.35 -13.33
N HIS A 233 -2.93 10.53 -12.92
CA HIS A 233 -3.77 11.60 -13.45
C HIS A 233 -3.27 12.99 -13.03
N LEU A 234 -2.70 13.18 -11.85
CA LEU A 234 -2.03 14.42 -11.48
C LEU A 234 -0.84 14.75 -12.39
N MET A 235 -0.04 13.73 -12.72
CA MET A 235 1.09 13.93 -13.63
C MET A 235 0.62 14.22 -15.05
N GLU A 236 -0.42 13.55 -15.54
CA GLU A 236 -1.05 13.81 -16.84
C GLU A 236 -1.65 15.21 -16.89
N ALA A 237 -2.12 15.74 -15.75
CA ALA A 237 -2.56 17.13 -15.61
C ALA A 237 -1.42 18.16 -15.43
N GLY A 238 -0.14 17.73 -15.57
CA GLY A 238 1.02 18.62 -15.51
C GLY A 238 1.60 18.86 -14.12
N THR A 239 1.12 18.17 -13.07
CA THR A 239 1.71 18.27 -11.74
C THR A 239 3.11 17.65 -11.74
N SER A 240 4.10 18.38 -11.21
CA SER A 240 5.48 17.89 -11.18
C SER A 240 5.63 16.62 -10.34
N LEU A 241 6.58 15.74 -10.73
CA LEU A 241 6.91 14.52 -10.00
C LEU A 241 7.21 14.78 -8.53
N HIS A 242 7.89 15.90 -8.23
CA HIS A 242 8.24 16.30 -6.87
C HIS A 242 6.98 16.56 -6.01
N HIS A 243 6.01 17.30 -6.53
CA HIS A 243 4.74 17.54 -5.82
C HIS A 243 3.96 16.24 -5.62
N VAL A 244 3.89 15.38 -6.64
CA VAL A 244 3.25 14.05 -6.49
C VAL A 244 3.95 13.22 -5.41
N GLN A 245 5.29 13.25 -5.36
CA GLN A 245 6.08 12.57 -4.33
C GLN A 245 5.73 13.07 -2.92
N LEU A 246 5.62 14.39 -2.72
CA LEU A 246 5.26 15.01 -1.44
C LEU A 246 3.84 14.60 -1.01
N LEU A 247 2.85 14.74 -1.89
CA LEU A 247 1.46 14.36 -1.63
C LEU A 247 1.33 12.89 -1.23
N LEU A 248 2.06 12.01 -1.93
CA LEU A 248 2.06 10.58 -1.63
C LEU A 248 2.89 10.21 -0.39
N GLY A 249 3.82 11.05 0.06
CA GLY A 249 4.74 10.75 1.16
C GLY A 249 5.68 9.59 0.82
N HIS A 250 6.25 9.60 -0.38
CA HIS A 250 7.27 8.63 -0.79
C HIS A 250 8.64 9.09 -0.32
N ARG A 251 9.33 8.26 0.48
CA ARG A 251 10.69 8.56 0.95
C ARG A 251 11.72 8.58 -0.16
N SER A 252 11.55 7.72 -1.17
CA SER A 252 12.45 7.61 -2.32
C SER A 252 11.78 8.10 -3.59
N PRO A 253 12.40 8.98 -4.36
CA PRO A 253 11.94 9.38 -5.69
C PRO A 253 11.68 8.17 -6.60
N THR A 254 12.50 7.12 -6.50
CA THR A 254 12.36 5.88 -7.28
C THR A 254 10.97 5.22 -7.14
N THR A 255 10.26 5.48 -6.04
CA THR A 255 8.90 4.96 -5.87
C THR A 255 7.88 5.78 -6.68
N THR A 256 8.18 7.04 -6.97
CA THR A 256 7.31 7.94 -7.72
C THR A 256 7.62 7.93 -9.21
N THR A 257 8.89 7.69 -9.61
CA THR A 257 9.29 7.61 -11.02
C THR A 257 8.54 6.53 -11.80
N VAL A 258 7.97 5.53 -11.13
CA VAL A 258 7.14 4.50 -11.79
C VAL A 258 5.94 5.12 -12.52
N TYR A 259 5.43 6.25 -12.06
CA TYR A 259 4.31 6.94 -12.70
C TYR A 259 4.69 7.65 -13.99
N LEU A 260 5.96 8.03 -14.19
CA LEU A 260 6.46 8.55 -15.47
C LEU A 260 6.32 7.55 -16.61
N HIS A 261 6.45 6.26 -16.31
CA HIS A 261 6.32 5.20 -17.30
C HIS A 261 4.88 4.84 -17.63
N VAL A 262 3.91 5.32 -16.85
CA VAL A 262 2.49 4.97 -16.99
C VAL A 262 1.66 6.17 -17.43
N SER A 263 2.11 7.40 -17.08
CA SER A 263 1.46 8.62 -17.53
C SER A 263 1.62 8.78 -19.05
N ARG A 264 0.52 9.13 -19.70
CA ARG A 264 0.49 9.49 -21.13
C ARG A 264 1.02 10.90 -21.34
N LEU A 265 2.18 11.22 -20.74
CA LEU A 265 2.85 12.49 -21.02
C LEU A 265 3.17 12.56 -22.50
N ASN A 266 2.39 13.35 -23.21
CA ASN A 266 2.54 13.49 -24.64
C ASN A 266 3.79 14.35 -24.88
N LEU A 267 4.87 13.74 -25.37
CA LEU A 267 6.08 14.47 -25.76
C LEU A 267 5.77 15.60 -26.74
N ALA A 268 4.66 15.51 -27.50
CA ALA A 268 4.17 16.58 -28.36
C ALA A 268 3.79 17.87 -27.62
N GLN A 269 3.54 17.81 -26.30
CA GLN A 269 3.29 19.00 -25.47
C GLN A 269 4.57 19.67 -24.96
N VAL A 270 5.73 19.04 -25.16
CA VAL A 270 7.03 19.61 -24.77
C VAL A 270 7.49 20.54 -25.87
N THR A 271 7.38 21.85 -25.64
CA THR A 271 7.89 22.85 -26.59
C THR A 271 9.42 22.92 -26.50
N SER A 272 10.08 22.85 -27.66
CA SER A 272 11.54 23.01 -27.73
C SER A 272 11.97 24.37 -27.15
N PRO A 273 13.07 24.43 -26.37
CA PRO A 273 13.63 25.71 -25.94
C PRO A 273 13.90 26.68 -27.09
N LEU A 274 14.29 26.17 -28.28
CA LEU A 274 14.51 26.97 -29.47
C LEU A 274 13.21 27.62 -29.96
N ASP A 275 12.08 26.89 -29.99
CA ASP A 275 10.79 27.43 -30.42
C ASP A 275 10.26 28.49 -29.45
N LYS A 276 10.59 28.37 -28.13
CA LYS A 276 10.28 29.41 -27.14
C LYS A 276 11.12 30.67 -27.36
N ALA A 277 12.40 30.51 -27.68
CA ALA A 277 13.28 31.64 -27.93
C ALA A 277 12.86 32.44 -29.17
N VAL A 278 12.46 31.79 -30.25
CA VAL A 278 11.98 32.44 -31.48
C VAL A 278 10.68 33.21 -31.21
N ARG A 279 9.74 32.67 -30.43
CA ARG A 279 8.48 33.38 -30.11
C ARG A 279 8.65 34.59 -29.18
N GLN A 280 9.77 34.74 -28.50
CA GLN A 280 10.06 35.94 -27.67
C GLN A 280 10.72 37.05 -28.44
N VAL A 281 11.17 36.81 -29.67
CA VAL A 281 11.86 37.78 -30.53
C VAL A 281 10.93 38.30 -31.64
N SER A 282 9.74 37.72 -31.76
CA SER A 282 8.66 38.15 -32.65
C SER A 282 7.61 38.97 -31.91
#